data_13326468dcb6b7a88c45aee96a5af8df
#
_entry.id   13326468dcb6b7a88c45aee96a5af8df
#
_cell.length_a   1.000
_cell.length_b   1.000
_cell.length_c   1.000
_cell.angle_alpha   90.00
_cell.angle_beta   90.00
_cell.angle_gamma   90.00
#
_symmetry.space_group_name_H-M   'P 1'
#
loop_
_entity.id
_entity.type
_entity.pdbx_description
1 polymer ?
#
loop_
_entity_poly.entity_id
_entity_poly.type
_entity_poly.pdbx_seq_one_letter_code
_entity_poly.pdbx_strand_id
1 'polypeptide(L)'
;MSVAWKQSVLDARTALLASALARAIEISDPQIYFAACEQDDRIETEGDALDGAATYHSGPLPGTRLYTCQDGRYLLIYTRDGDDVLILALVPARSDWKPT
;
A
#
# COMPACT_ATOMS: atom_id res chain seq x y z
N MET A 1 -4.26 -9.39 17.73
CA MET A 1 -3.52 -9.16 16.47
C MET A 1 -4.49 -8.82 15.38
N SER A 2 -4.42 -7.63 14.87
CA SER A 2 -5.27 -7.23 13.76
C SER A 2 -4.60 -6.18 12.89
N VAL A 3 -4.94 -6.19 11.61
CA VAL A 3 -4.57 -5.15 10.66
C VAL A 3 -5.85 -4.58 10.09
N ALA A 4 -6.02 -3.28 10.23
CA ALA A 4 -7.10 -2.54 9.59
C ALA A 4 -6.53 -1.63 8.51
N TRP A 5 -7.27 -1.47 7.43
CA TRP A 5 -6.93 -0.59 6.32
C TRP A 5 -7.89 0.59 6.34
N LYS A 6 -7.35 1.80 6.43
CA LYS A 6 -8.18 3.00 6.33
C LYS A 6 -8.94 2.99 5.01
N GLN A 7 -10.19 3.43 5.01
CA GLN A 7 -11.04 3.39 3.80
C GLN A 7 -10.39 4.12 2.62
N SER A 8 -9.72 5.25 2.88
CA SER A 8 -9.03 5.99 1.83
C SER A 8 -7.91 5.18 1.16
N VAL A 9 -7.30 4.24 1.89
CA VAL A 9 -6.27 3.35 1.33
C VAL A 9 -6.90 2.27 0.47
N LEU A 10 -8.02 1.71 0.90
CA LEU A 10 -8.78 0.75 0.10
C LEU A 10 -9.25 1.41 -1.21
N ASP A 11 -9.71 2.66 -1.12
CA ASP A 11 -10.13 3.43 -2.29
C ASP A 11 -8.95 3.70 -3.23
N ALA A 12 -7.77 4.00 -2.68
CA ALA A 12 -6.56 4.20 -3.47
C ALA A 12 -6.15 2.91 -4.20
N ARG A 13 -6.21 1.76 -3.55
CA ARG A 13 -5.94 0.45 -4.17
C ARG A 13 -6.92 0.18 -5.32
N THR A 14 -8.20 0.42 -5.09
CA THR A 14 -9.24 0.27 -6.12
C THR A 14 -8.98 1.19 -7.30
N ALA A 15 -8.58 2.44 -7.05
CA ALA A 15 -8.28 3.41 -8.10
C ALA A 15 -7.09 2.97 -8.96
N LEU A 16 -6.06 2.37 -8.36
CA LEU A 16 -4.92 1.84 -9.09
C LEU A 16 -5.34 0.72 -10.06
N LEU A 17 -6.21 -0.18 -9.61
CA LEU A 17 -6.74 -1.25 -10.45
C LEU A 17 -7.61 -0.71 -11.57
N ALA A 18 -8.46 0.26 -11.30
CA ALA A 18 -9.32 0.89 -12.30
C ALA A 18 -8.49 1.61 -13.38
N SER A 19 -7.44 2.32 -12.98
CA SER A 19 -6.52 2.99 -13.90
C SER A 19 -5.79 1.99 -14.80
N ALA A 20 -5.34 0.88 -14.21
CA ALA A 20 -4.65 -0.17 -14.96
C ALA A 20 -5.59 -0.85 -15.97
N LEU A 21 -6.84 -1.08 -15.58
CA LEU A 21 -7.84 -1.67 -16.48
C LEU A 21 -8.14 -0.73 -17.65
N ALA A 22 -8.34 0.55 -17.39
CA ALA A 22 -8.59 1.54 -18.43
C ALA A 22 -7.43 1.60 -19.43
N ARG A 23 -6.18 1.59 -18.94
CA ARG A 23 -4.99 1.59 -19.79
C ARG A 23 -4.87 0.30 -20.59
N ALA A 24 -5.14 -0.86 -19.98
CA ALA A 24 -5.12 -2.15 -20.64
C ALA A 24 -6.09 -2.18 -21.83
N ILE A 25 -7.28 -1.63 -21.64
CA ILE A 25 -8.30 -1.52 -22.70
C ILE A 25 -7.82 -0.55 -23.79
N GLU A 26 -7.31 0.61 -23.40
CA GLU A 26 -6.88 1.67 -24.34
C GLU A 26 -5.80 1.18 -25.31
N ILE A 27 -4.82 0.44 -24.81
CA ILE A 27 -3.70 -0.03 -25.62
C ILE A 27 -3.82 -1.51 -26.01
N SER A 28 -4.94 -2.14 -25.69
CA SER A 28 -5.23 -3.55 -26.00
C SER A 28 -4.17 -4.52 -25.45
N ASP A 29 -3.71 -4.25 -24.22
CA ASP A 29 -2.73 -5.10 -23.55
C ASP A 29 -3.27 -5.53 -22.16
N PRO A 30 -3.90 -6.73 -22.06
CA PRO A 30 -4.46 -7.20 -20.80
C PRO A 30 -3.42 -7.47 -19.71
N GLN A 31 -2.15 -7.65 -20.08
CA GLN A 31 -1.08 -7.89 -19.10
C GLN A 31 -0.90 -6.72 -18.13
N ILE A 32 -1.21 -5.51 -18.56
CA ILE A 32 -1.16 -4.32 -17.71
C ILE A 32 -2.10 -4.49 -16.50
N TYR A 33 -3.32 -4.98 -16.74
CA TYR A 33 -4.28 -5.23 -15.68
C TYR A 33 -3.86 -6.39 -14.78
N PHE A 34 -3.42 -7.50 -15.36
CA PHE A 34 -2.99 -8.66 -14.58
C PHE A 34 -1.79 -8.34 -13.70
N ALA A 35 -0.83 -7.56 -14.20
CA ALA A 35 0.30 -7.10 -13.41
C ALA A 35 -0.14 -6.22 -12.24
N ALA A 36 -1.14 -5.35 -12.46
CA ALA A 36 -1.69 -4.52 -11.39
C ALA A 36 -2.40 -5.35 -10.32
N CYS A 37 -3.11 -6.41 -10.71
CA CYS A 37 -3.75 -7.32 -9.75
C CYS A 37 -2.71 -8.04 -8.89
N GLU A 38 -1.62 -8.53 -9.49
CA GLU A 38 -0.53 -9.15 -8.76
C GLU A 38 0.12 -8.17 -7.78
N GLN A 39 0.32 -6.92 -8.20
CA GLN A 39 0.86 -5.87 -7.36
C GLN A 39 -0.05 -5.61 -6.15
N ASP A 40 -1.37 -5.53 -6.39
CA ASP A 40 -2.34 -5.31 -5.32
C ASP A 40 -2.35 -6.48 -4.32
N ASP A 41 -2.28 -7.71 -4.80
CA ASP A 41 -2.21 -8.89 -3.94
C ASP A 41 -0.97 -8.87 -3.05
N ARG A 42 0.17 -8.42 -3.57
CA ARG A 42 1.39 -8.27 -2.77
C ARG A 42 1.25 -7.19 -1.71
N ILE A 43 0.68 -6.05 -2.07
CA ILE A 43 0.42 -4.95 -1.13
C ILE A 43 -0.46 -5.45 0.02
N GLU A 44 -1.53 -6.15 -0.29
CA GLU A 44 -2.44 -6.71 0.71
C GLU A 44 -1.73 -7.72 1.61
N THR A 45 -1.02 -8.67 1.03
CA THR A 45 -0.31 -9.71 1.79
C THR A 45 0.74 -9.11 2.72
N GLU A 46 1.55 -8.18 2.22
CA GLU A 46 2.59 -7.54 3.01
C GLU A 46 2.01 -6.63 4.08
N GLY A 47 0.95 -5.89 3.75
CA GLY A 47 0.26 -5.03 4.73
C GLY A 47 -0.39 -5.84 5.84
N ASP A 48 -1.05 -6.94 5.50
CA ASP A 48 -1.73 -7.79 6.49
C ASP A 48 -0.75 -8.51 7.42
N ALA A 49 0.54 -8.55 7.08
CA ALA A 49 1.59 -9.14 7.91
C ALA A 49 2.25 -8.13 8.87
N LEU A 50 1.89 -6.86 8.83
CA LEU A 50 2.54 -5.81 9.63
C LEU A 50 2.32 -5.96 11.14
N ASP A 51 1.28 -6.63 11.58
CA ASP A 51 1.03 -6.91 12.99
C ASP A 51 2.06 -7.89 13.60
N GLY A 52 2.75 -8.66 12.75
CA GLY A 52 3.84 -9.56 13.16
C GLY A 52 5.25 -8.99 12.99
N ALA A 53 5.39 -7.75 12.53
CA ALA A 53 6.69 -7.16 12.26
C ALA A 53 7.48 -6.90 13.55
N ALA A 54 8.71 -7.43 13.63
CA ALA A 54 9.59 -7.27 14.80
C ALA A 54 10.35 -5.94 14.77
N THR A 55 10.59 -5.37 13.60
CA THR A 55 11.32 -4.13 13.40
C THR A 55 10.53 -3.18 12.51
N TYR A 56 10.85 -1.90 12.59
CA TYR A 56 10.18 -0.90 11.78
C TYR A 56 11.06 0.31 11.52
N HIS A 57 10.70 1.09 10.52
CA HIS A 57 11.26 2.41 10.27
C HIS A 57 10.25 3.48 10.69
N SER A 58 10.76 4.61 11.21
CA SER A 58 9.91 5.74 11.55
C SER A 58 9.25 6.32 10.30
N GLY A 59 7.97 6.63 10.41
CA GLY A 59 7.21 7.26 9.34
C GLY A 59 7.41 8.77 9.25
N PRO A 60 6.78 9.41 8.26
CA PRO A 60 6.93 10.85 8.02
C PRO A 60 6.22 11.73 9.04
N LEU A 61 5.25 11.19 9.78
CA LEU A 61 4.53 11.91 10.84
C LEU A 61 4.87 11.31 12.21
N PRO A 62 4.80 12.11 13.30
CA PRO A 62 5.01 11.58 14.65
C PRO A 62 4.07 10.40 14.93
N GLY A 63 4.60 9.34 15.52
CA GLY A 63 3.82 8.16 15.88
C GLY A 63 3.53 7.20 14.72
N THR A 64 3.95 7.52 13.51
CA THR A 64 3.77 6.64 12.35
C THR A 64 4.99 5.80 12.09
N ARG A 65 4.77 4.69 11.36
CA ARG A 65 5.79 3.77 10.90
C ARG A 65 5.72 3.63 9.40
N LEU A 66 6.84 3.31 8.78
CA LEU A 66 6.97 3.17 7.34
C LEU A 66 7.40 1.74 7.00
N TYR A 67 6.70 1.15 6.05
CA TYR A 67 7.06 -0.12 5.45
C TYR A 67 7.25 0.05 3.94
N THR A 68 8.40 -0.38 3.42
CA THR A 68 8.65 -0.42 1.98
C THR A 68 8.28 -1.80 1.47
N CYS A 69 7.35 -1.86 0.52
CA CYS A 69 6.99 -3.14 -0.12
C CYS A 69 8.22 -3.76 -0.80
N GLN A 70 8.28 -5.08 -0.82
CA GLN A 70 9.47 -5.83 -1.23
C GLN A 70 9.93 -5.50 -2.66
N ASP A 71 9.01 -5.20 -3.55
CA ASP A 71 9.35 -4.81 -4.92
C ASP A 71 9.84 -3.36 -5.05
N GLY A 72 9.82 -2.59 -3.97
CA GLY A 72 10.30 -1.21 -3.93
C GLY A 72 9.41 -0.18 -4.59
N ARG A 73 8.21 -0.55 -5.04
CA ARG A 73 7.32 0.35 -5.78
C ARG A 73 6.40 1.18 -4.91
N TYR A 74 6.03 0.66 -3.74
CA TYR A 74 5.08 1.31 -2.85
C TYR A 74 5.58 1.31 -1.42
N LEU A 75 5.12 2.32 -0.67
CA LEU A 75 5.34 2.47 0.76
C LEU A 75 3.99 2.41 1.46
N LEU A 76 3.95 1.76 2.61
CA LEU A 76 2.80 1.78 3.51
C LEU A 76 3.16 2.59 4.74
N ILE A 77 2.31 3.54 5.08
CA ILE A 77 2.42 4.32 6.31
C ILE A 77 1.34 3.83 7.25
N TYR A 78 1.73 3.47 8.47
CA TYR A 78 0.81 2.85 9.41
C TYR A 78 1.11 3.27 10.83
N THR A 79 0.16 3.01 11.72
CA THR A 79 0.35 3.12 13.16
C THR A 79 0.22 1.74 13.78
N ARG A 80 0.84 1.55 14.93
CA ARG A 80 0.72 0.32 15.69
C ARG A 80 0.45 0.64 17.14
N ASP A 81 -0.56 -0.01 17.72
CA ASP A 81 -0.91 0.06 19.13
C ASP A 81 -0.98 -1.37 19.66
N GLY A 82 0.04 -1.80 20.40
CA GLY A 82 0.16 -3.19 20.79
C GLY A 82 0.32 -4.08 19.57
N ASP A 83 -0.63 -4.99 19.35
CA ASP A 83 -0.68 -5.88 18.19
C ASP A 83 -1.63 -5.38 17.10
N ASP A 84 -2.23 -4.20 17.28
CA ASP A 84 -3.18 -3.64 16.33
C ASP A 84 -2.49 -2.65 15.40
N VAL A 85 -2.66 -2.87 14.12
CA VAL A 85 -2.09 -2.04 13.05
C VAL A 85 -3.22 -1.34 12.30
N LEU A 86 -3.04 -0.05 12.04
CA LEU A 86 -3.92 0.72 11.15
C LEU A 86 -3.07 1.29 10.00
N ILE A 87 -3.34 0.85 8.78
CA ILE A 87 -2.67 1.36 7.59
C ILE A 87 -3.35 2.65 7.16
N LEU A 88 -2.58 3.74 7.15
CA LEU A 88 -3.06 5.10 6.96
C LEU A 88 -2.91 5.59 5.53
N ALA A 89 -1.87 5.14 4.81
CA ALA A 89 -1.58 5.62 3.47
C ALA A 89 -0.81 4.60 2.65
N LEU A 90 -1.08 4.59 1.35
CA LEU A 90 -0.32 3.87 0.35
C LEU A 90 0.29 4.92 -0.59
N VAL A 91 1.61 4.92 -0.70
CA VAL A 91 2.34 5.97 -1.40
C VAL A 91 3.30 5.35 -2.41
N PRO A 92 3.33 5.83 -3.67
CA PRO A 92 4.37 5.41 -4.60
C PRO A 92 5.75 5.78 -4.07
N ALA A 93 6.71 4.83 -4.15
CA ALA A 93 8.04 5.02 -3.57
C ALA A 93 8.83 6.17 -4.21
N ARG A 94 8.49 6.56 -5.45
CA ARG A 94 9.12 7.65 -6.18
C ARG A 94 8.19 8.85 -6.33
N SER A 95 7.45 9.17 -5.28
CA SER A 95 6.56 10.33 -5.31
C SER A 95 7.13 11.46 -4.47
N ASP A 96 6.71 12.69 -4.77
CA ASP A 96 7.00 13.87 -3.95
C ASP A 96 6.00 14.02 -2.80
N TRP A 97 5.44 12.89 -2.34
CA TRP A 97 4.46 12.90 -1.27
C TRP A 97 5.04 13.53 0.00
N LYS A 98 4.30 14.48 0.55
CA LYS A 98 4.65 15.12 1.81
C LYS A 98 3.42 15.12 2.72
N PRO A 99 3.59 14.90 4.02
CA PRO A 99 2.49 15.02 4.96
C PRO A 99 2.01 16.48 5.01
N THR A 100 0.72 16.65 5.03
CA THR A 100 0.09 17.97 5.17
C THR A 100 -0.55 18.10 6.52
#